data_1f8b3d25a6faba4ec36752673c078493
#
_entry.id   1f8b3d25a6faba4ec36752673c078493
#
_cell.length_a   1.000
_cell.length_b   1.000
_cell.length_c   1.000
_cell.angle_alpha   90.00
_cell.angle_beta   90.00
_cell.angle_gamma   90.00
#
_symmetry.space_group_name_H-M   'P 1'
#
loop_
_entity.id
_entity.type
_entity.pdbx_description
1 polymer ?
#
loop_
_entity_poly.entity_id
_entity_poly.type
_entity_poly.pdbx_seq_one_letter_code
_entity_poly.pdbx_strand_id
1 'polypeptide(L)'
;GADGFRYDTAKHIGLEDDPKDTGVSENNFWKRVITEIDNADNIFNYGEVLQGDNERIADYIDTIGAATASSYGYKLRTAIKSAKMDAGDLKDYAVGSRDASTVTWVESHDTYTGEESTSLTDEDIKLGWAFLAARENGNALFFARPYGSSADNMWGAMNRIGVAGSYLYKDATVAAANLFNKAVTGESEKLSNPDNDTSVIMVERGNKGLVVVNSDSSDKQINCEVSLADGKYVNRADNSTEYTVDGGKITGTIPARSAIILCNDGYEEYGTLPEVKIEDGTSCIFYEDSIQVTLKASNADSAAYSLNGGAETAYTDGDKIEIKAGSDNTATLRLTAKSGNNQTVMTYVFTHKTTNSSGTKIYFQKPAAWANTVNAYVYDESSSEVKENAAWPGVAMTDEGNGLYSYVLENDWNAALVIFNDGSNQCPGMMEPGFTIENNKKYTEE
;
A
#
# COMPACT_ATOMS: atom_id res chain seq x y z
N GLY A 1 -10.99 18.40 -11.02
CA GLY A 1 -10.74 18.87 -9.67
C GLY A 1 -10.51 17.69 -8.73
N ALA A 2 -10.25 17.97 -7.48
CA ALA A 2 -10.20 16.96 -6.43
C ALA A 2 -11.57 16.85 -5.76
N ASP A 3 -11.97 15.64 -5.39
CA ASP A 3 -13.23 15.38 -4.69
C ASP A 3 -13.06 15.46 -3.17
N GLY A 4 -11.83 15.64 -2.69
CA GLY A 4 -11.51 15.78 -1.28
C GLY A 4 -10.02 15.94 -1.01
N PHE A 5 -9.68 16.16 0.27
CA PHE A 5 -8.29 16.35 0.71
C PHE A 5 -8.03 15.56 2.00
N ARG A 6 -6.84 14.93 2.04
CA ARG A 6 -6.23 14.47 3.28
C ARG A 6 -5.27 15.55 3.78
N TYR A 7 -5.43 15.93 5.02
CA TYR A 7 -4.52 16.85 5.68
C TYR A 7 -3.58 16.06 6.58
N ASP A 8 -2.33 16.03 6.16
CA ASP A 8 -1.24 15.38 6.88
C ASP A 8 -0.99 16.07 8.21
N THR A 9 -0.63 15.30 9.25
CA THR A 9 -0.26 15.83 10.56
C THR A 9 -1.21 16.91 11.11
N ALA A 10 -2.50 16.78 10.88
CA ALA A 10 -3.49 17.82 11.20
C ALA A 10 -3.43 18.30 12.65
N LYS A 11 -3.12 17.40 13.60
CA LYS A 11 -2.98 17.76 15.02
C LYS A 11 -1.85 18.72 15.32
N HIS A 12 -0.80 18.77 14.48
CA HIS A 12 0.32 19.70 14.67
C HIS A 12 0.01 21.13 14.21
N ILE A 13 -1.08 21.33 13.47
CA ILE A 13 -1.57 22.65 13.10
C ILE A 13 -2.38 23.27 14.24
N GLY A 14 -3.03 22.44 15.03
CA GLY A 14 -3.85 22.84 16.16
C GLY A 14 -5.27 23.32 15.78
N LEU A 15 -6.10 23.47 16.77
CA LEU A 15 -7.48 23.97 16.65
C LEU A 15 -7.56 25.47 17.01
N GLU A 16 -8.69 26.11 16.74
CA GLU A 16 -8.88 27.57 16.97
C GLU A 16 -8.62 27.98 18.43
N ASP A 17 -8.95 27.13 19.38
CA ASP A 17 -8.82 27.36 20.82
C ASP A 17 -7.51 26.84 21.44
N ASP A 18 -6.65 26.21 20.65
CA ASP A 18 -5.33 25.81 21.12
C ASP A 18 -4.42 26.99 21.43
N PRO A 19 -3.39 26.82 22.31
CA PRO A 19 -2.43 27.85 22.60
C PRO A 19 -1.77 28.38 21.31
N LYS A 20 -1.66 29.69 21.19
CA LYS A 20 -1.10 30.37 20.01
C LYS A 20 0.40 30.54 20.17
N ASP A 21 1.12 30.38 19.07
CA ASP A 21 2.52 30.72 18.98
C ASP A 21 2.76 32.22 19.12
N THR A 22 3.95 32.59 19.55
CA THR A 22 4.33 34.00 19.70
C THR A 22 4.23 34.73 18.37
N GLY A 23 3.41 35.78 18.36
CA GLY A 23 3.18 36.60 17.16
C GLY A 23 2.01 36.16 16.28
N VAL A 24 1.33 35.05 16.62
CA VAL A 24 0.11 34.62 15.94
C VAL A 24 -1.11 35.25 16.65
N SER A 25 -1.97 35.92 15.89
CA SER A 25 -3.18 36.55 16.40
C SER A 25 -4.36 35.60 16.50
N GLU A 26 -4.47 34.65 15.56
CA GLU A 26 -5.58 33.71 15.41
C GLU A 26 -5.10 32.36 14.88
N ASN A 27 -5.66 31.28 15.40
CA ASN A 27 -5.55 29.92 14.85
C ASN A 27 -6.71 29.69 13.86
N ASN A 28 -6.65 30.29 12.69
CA ASN A 28 -7.74 30.27 11.72
C ASN A 28 -7.46 29.41 10.49
N PHE A 29 -6.42 28.56 10.53
CA PHE A 29 -6.01 27.76 9.38
C PHE A 29 -7.17 26.89 8.86
N TRP A 30 -7.78 26.09 9.72
CA TRP A 30 -8.85 25.18 9.32
C TRP A 30 -10.05 25.91 8.78
N LYS A 31 -10.46 27.00 9.42
CA LYS A 31 -11.57 27.82 8.95
C LYS A 31 -11.32 28.28 7.51
N ARG A 32 -10.12 28.79 7.21
CA ARG A 32 -9.78 29.27 5.87
C ARG A 32 -9.65 28.14 4.84
N VAL A 33 -9.09 27.00 5.23
CA VAL A 33 -8.86 25.89 4.31
C VAL A 33 -10.11 25.06 4.06
N ILE A 34 -11.01 24.95 5.05
CA ILE A 34 -12.21 24.10 4.94
C ILE A 34 -13.43 24.88 4.48
N THR A 35 -13.65 26.11 4.97
CA THR A 35 -14.92 26.83 4.73
C THR A 35 -14.85 27.96 3.72
N GLU A 36 -13.65 28.49 3.46
CA GLU A 36 -13.45 29.62 2.53
C GLU A 36 -13.03 29.16 1.11
N ILE A 37 -13.28 27.88 0.75
CA ILE A 37 -12.98 27.32 -0.57
C ILE A 37 -14.28 27.12 -1.37
N ASP A 38 -14.17 27.15 -2.70
CA ASP A 38 -15.30 26.87 -3.59
C ASP A 38 -15.77 25.42 -3.41
N ASN A 39 -17.09 25.21 -3.35
CA ASN A 39 -17.73 23.91 -3.15
C ASN A 39 -17.38 23.18 -1.84
N ALA A 40 -17.06 23.89 -0.77
CA ALA A 40 -16.70 23.32 0.53
C ALA A 40 -17.65 22.21 1.00
N ASP A 41 -18.96 22.37 0.79
CA ASP A 41 -20.00 21.41 1.20
C ASP A 41 -19.99 20.08 0.39
N ASN A 42 -19.28 20.02 -0.75
CA ASN A 42 -19.22 18.85 -1.64
C ASN A 42 -17.84 18.19 -1.67
N ILE A 43 -16.92 18.58 -0.79
CA ILE A 43 -15.57 18.06 -0.73
C ILE A 43 -15.42 17.19 0.51
N PHE A 44 -14.95 15.95 0.34
CA PHE A 44 -14.63 15.08 1.46
C PHE A 44 -13.26 15.44 2.04
N ASN A 45 -13.26 15.94 3.27
CA ASN A 45 -12.04 16.32 3.97
C ASN A 45 -11.80 15.41 5.18
N TYR A 46 -10.56 14.99 5.39
CA TYR A 46 -10.17 14.33 6.63
C TYR A 46 -8.77 14.71 7.07
N GLY A 47 -8.58 14.79 8.38
CA GLY A 47 -7.29 15.06 9.00
C GLY A 47 -6.63 13.79 9.49
N GLU A 48 -5.31 13.71 9.31
CA GLU A 48 -4.52 12.73 10.06
C GLU A 48 -4.36 13.23 11.50
N VAL A 49 -5.04 12.54 12.42
CA VAL A 49 -4.94 12.76 13.85
C VAL A 49 -4.58 11.44 14.48
N LEU A 50 -3.30 11.28 14.85
CA LEU A 50 -2.84 10.08 15.53
C LEU A 50 -3.44 10.05 16.94
N GLN A 51 -4.05 8.92 17.28
CA GLN A 51 -4.81 8.79 18.53
C GLN A 51 -3.87 8.49 19.71
N GLY A 52 -4.02 9.25 20.76
CA GLY A 52 -3.36 9.09 22.05
C GLY A 52 -4.31 9.53 23.19
N ASP A 53 -3.86 9.45 24.43
CA ASP A 53 -4.71 9.65 25.62
C ASP A 53 -5.37 11.03 25.74
N ASN A 54 -4.82 12.04 25.06
CA ASN A 54 -5.29 13.42 25.13
C ASN A 54 -5.68 14.01 23.77
N GLU A 55 -5.88 13.18 22.77
CA GLU A 55 -6.20 13.66 21.42
C GLU A 55 -7.66 14.12 21.32
N ARG A 56 -7.87 15.30 20.78
CA ARG A 56 -9.19 15.94 20.62
C ARG A 56 -9.84 15.53 19.30
N ILE A 57 -9.96 14.22 19.03
CA ILE A 57 -10.39 13.71 17.71
C ILE A 57 -11.80 14.21 17.34
N ALA A 58 -12.71 14.25 18.29
CA ALA A 58 -14.06 14.76 18.04
C ALA A 58 -14.05 16.23 17.57
N ASP A 59 -13.19 17.07 18.17
CA ASP A 59 -13.07 18.49 17.79
C ASP A 59 -12.44 18.63 16.40
N TYR A 60 -11.47 17.78 16.05
CA TYR A 60 -10.92 17.72 14.70
C TYR A 60 -11.95 17.25 13.67
N ILE A 61 -12.77 16.26 14.00
CA ILE A 61 -13.88 15.82 13.13
C ILE A 61 -14.87 16.96 12.92
N ASP A 62 -15.27 17.64 13.99
CA ASP A 62 -16.20 18.77 13.90
C ASP A 62 -15.63 19.96 13.10
N THR A 63 -14.31 20.08 13.08
CA THR A 63 -13.61 21.17 12.38
C THR A 63 -13.31 20.84 10.91
N ILE A 64 -12.84 19.61 10.62
CA ILE A 64 -12.33 19.20 9.30
C ILE A 64 -13.39 18.42 8.51
N GLY A 65 -14.25 17.65 9.19
CA GLY A 65 -15.27 16.79 8.62
C GLY A 65 -15.06 15.30 8.95
N ALA A 66 -13.84 14.81 8.93
CA ALA A 66 -13.48 13.46 9.33
C ALA A 66 -12.04 13.40 9.86
N ALA A 67 -11.70 12.33 10.56
CA ALA A 67 -10.35 12.07 11.05
C ALA A 67 -9.99 10.58 11.00
N THR A 68 -8.68 10.30 11.01
CA THR A 68 -8.17 8.93 11.00
C THR A 68 -8.47 8.19 12.31
N ALA A 69 -8.74 6.89 12.21
CA ALA A 69 -8.93 5.96 13.33
C ALA A 69 -7.74 4.99 13.44
N SER A 70 -6.54 5.52 13.68
CA SER A 70 -5.29 4.74 13.70
C SER A 70 -5.26 3.67 14.80
N SER A 71 -5.76 3.98 16.00
CA SER A 71 -5.87 2.98 17.09
C SER A 71 -6.80 1.82 16.71
N TYR A 72 -7.86 2.08 15.95
CA TYR A 72 -8.73 1.04 15.44
C TYR A 72 -8.02 0.14 14.43
N GLY A 73 -7.27 0.73 13.51
CA GLY A 73 -6.44 -0.04 12.57
C GLY A 73 -5.45 -0.96 13.29
N TYR A 74 -4.78 -0.47 14.33
CA TYR A 74 -3.90 -1.29 15.18
C TYR A 74 -4.67 -2.45 15.86
N LYS A 75 -5.83 -2.15 16.46
CA LYS A 75 -6.69 -3.14 17.09
C LYS A 75 -7.13 -4.24 16.11
N LEU A 76 -7.54 -3.85 14.90
CA LEU A 76 -7.95 -4.77 13.85
C LEU A 76 -6.80 -5.69 13.40
N ARG A 77 -5.62 -5.13 13.12
CA ARG A 77 -4.43 -5.93 12.75
C ARG A 77 -4.08 -6.94 13.83
N THR A 78 -4.13 -6.51 15.09
CA THR A 78 -3.86 -7.38 16.24
C THR A 78 -4.91 -8.50 16.34
N ALA A 79 -6.19 -8.19 16.14
CA ALA A 79 -7.28 -9.16 16.17
C ALA A 79 -7.12 -10.24 15.08
N ILE A 80 -6.80 -9.83 13.85
CA ILE A 80 -6.58 -10.75 12.72
C ILE A 80 -5.38 -11.67 12.98
N LYS A 81 -4.24 -11.11 13.42
CA LYS A 81 -3.02 -11.89 13.66
C LYS A 81 -3.15 -12.86 14.83
N SER A 82 -3.91 -12.52 15.84
CA SER A 82 -4.15 -13.37 17.01
C SER A 82 -5.35 -14.31 16.86
N ALA A 83 -6.03 -14.30 15.71
CA ALA A 83 -7.29 -15.00 15.48
C ALA A 83 -8.33 -14.70 16.58
N LYS A 84 -8.43 -13.44 16.97
CA LYS A 84 -9.34 -12.97 18.03
C LYS A 84 -10.08 -11.73 17.58
N MET A 85 -11.02 -11.89 16.68
CA MET A 85 -11.89 -10.82 16.17
C MET A 85 -13.15 -10.71 17.04
N ASP A 86 -13.00 -10.22 18.27
CA ASP A 86 -14.10 -10.05 19.21
C ASP A 86 -15.01 -8.90 18.77
N ALA A 87 -16.29 -9.17 18.62
CA ALA A 87 -17.29 -8.19 18.18
C ALA A 87 -17.45 -7.02 19.15
N GLY A 88 -17.30 -7.25 20.44
CA GLY A 88 -17.34 -6.20 21.46
C GLY A 88 -16.13 -5.27 21.37
N ASP A 89 -14.94 -5.82 21.13
CA ASP A 89 -13.70 -5.06 20.99
C ASP A 89 -13.64 -4.27 19.68
N LEU A 90 -14.23 -4.80 18.60
CA LEU A 90 -14.19 -4.22 17.26
C LEU A 90 -15.42 -3.36 16.91
N LYS A 91 -16.37 -3.20 17.84
CA LYS A 91 -17.61 -2.48 17.58
C LYS A 91 -17.36 -0.98 17.32
N ASP A 92 -16.65 -0.34 18.22
CA ASP A 92 -16.47 1.12 18.22
C ASP A 92 -15.13 1.48 17.57
N TYR A 93 -15.15 2.44 16.62
CA TYR A 93 -13.96 2.82 15.88
C TYR A 93 -12.92 3.57 16.71
N ALA A 94 -13.28 4.67 17.31
CA ALA A 94 -12.29 5.45 18.05
C ALA A 94 -12.87 6.44 19.03
N VAL A 95 -13.92 7.16 18.65
CA VAL A 95 -14.42 8.32 19.40
C VAL A 95 -15.92 8.26 19.42
N GLY A 96 -16.48 8.01 20.58
CA GLY A 96 -17.90 7.79 20.81
C GLY A 96 -18.83 8.61 19.92
N SER A 97 -19.68 7.93 19.18
CA SER A 97 -20.71 8.46 18.28
C SER A 97 -20.24 9.22 17.01
N ARG A 98 -18.96 9.16 16.62
CA ARG A 98 -18.41 9.81 15.42
C ARG A 98 -17.98 8.80 14.34
N ASP A 99 -18.47 7.57 14.40
CA ASP A 99 -18.02 6.46 13.56
C ASP A 99 -18.16 6.75 12.06
N ALA A 100 -19.24 7.41 11.63
CA ALA A 100 -19.45 7.78 10.24
C ALA A 100 -18.40 8.77 9.69
N SER A 101 -17.77 9.55 10.56
CA SER A 101 -16.75 10.54 10.21
C SER A 101 -15.32 10.05 10.48
N THR A 102 -15.13 8.75 10.68
CA THR A 102 -13.79 8.17 10.83
C THR A 102 -13.28 7.61 9.50
N VAL A 103 -11.96 7.69 9.30
CA VAL A 103 -11.26 7.05 8.19
C VAL A 103 -10.48 5.86 8.75
N THR A 104 -10.78 4.67 8.24
CA THR A 104 -10.25 3.39 8.73
C THR A 104 -9.43 2.67 7.67
N TRP A 105 -8.55 1.76 8.08
CA TRP A 105 -7.76 0.91 7.19
C TRP A 105 -7.32 -0.38 7.87
N VAL A 106 -6.97 -1.38 7.09
CA VAL A 106 -6.20 -2.52 7.59
C VAL A 106 -4.74 -2.11 7.74
N GLU A 107 -4.20 -1.47 6.71
CA GLU A 107 -2.87 -0.86 6.71
C GLU A 107 -2.89 0.47 5.94
N SER A 108 -1.91 1.32 6.22
CA SER A 108 -1.65 2.58 5.52
C SER A 108 -0.19 2.62 5.04
N HIS A 109 0.16 3.65 4.28
CA HIS A 109 1.55 3.88 3.91
C HIS A 109 2.46 4.00 5.14
N ASP A 110 2.02 4.68 6.21
CA ASP A 110 2.80 4.85 7.43
C ASP A 110 2.98 3.55 8.20
N THR A 111 1.91 2.76 8.39
CA THR A 111 2.02 1.48 9.08
C THR A 111 2.85 0.47 8.28
N TYR A 112 2.88 0.61 6.96
CA TYR A 112 3.72 -0.21 6.10
C TYR A 112 5.18 0.24 6.15
N THR A 113 5.47 1.54 5.97
CA THR A 113 6.84 2.08 6.03
C THR A 113 7.45 2.01 7.43
N GLY A 114 6.63 2.12 8.47
CA GLY A 114 7.03 1.92 9.87
C GLY A 114 7.10 0.46 10.32
N GLU A 115 6.99 -0.50 9.40
CA GLU A 115 7.08 -1.94 9.64
C GLU A 115 6.00 -2.53 10.55
N GLU A 116 4.97 -1.77 10.92
CA GLU A 116 3.87 -2.25 11.77
C GLU A 116 2.98 -3.28 11.08
N SER A 117 2.83 -3.16 9.76
CA SER A 117 1.95 -4.01 8.95
C SER A 117 2.66 -4.90 7.93
N THR A 118 3.97 -4.76 7.73
CA THR A 118 4.74 -5.52 6.74
C THR A 118 4.63 -7.04 6.92
N SER A 119 4.45 -7.50 8.15
CA SER A 119 4.27 -8.92 8.49
C SER A 119 2.86 -9.46 8.23
N LEU A 120 1.90 -8.64 7.79
CA LEU A 120 0.59 -9.12 7.35
C LEU A 120 0.73 -9.83 6.01
N THR A 121 0.10 -10.99 5.90
CA THR A 121 -0.05 -11.68 4.63
C THR A 121 -1.18 -11.07 3.78
N ASP A 122 -1.25 -11.42 2.50
CA ASP A 122 -2.37 -11.01 1.64
C ASP A 122 -3.70 -11.51 2.18
N GLU A 123 -3.73 -12.71 2.79
CA GLU A 123 -4.91 -13.24 3.46
C GLU A 123 -5.32 -12.38 4.65
N ASP A 124 -4.39 -11.92 5.47
CA ASP A 124 -4.68 -11.01 6.59
C ASP A 124 -5.35 -9.72 6.10
N ILE A 125 -4.82 -9.15 5.01
CA ILE A 125 -5.36 -7.92 4.41
C ILE A 125 -6.76 -8.17 3.86
N LYS A 126 -6.98 -9.28 3.13
CA LYS A 126 -8.29 -9.65 2.59
C LYS A 126 -9.34 -9.83 3.69
N LEU A 127 -9.00 -10.51 4.77
CA LEU A 127 -9.90 -10.70 5.93
C LEU A 127 -10.26 -9.38 6.58
N GLY A 128 -9.24 -8.54 6.84
CA GLY A 128 -9.46 -7.22 7.41
C GLY A 128 -10.28 -6.31 6.50
N TRP A 129 -10.06 -6.38 5.20
CA TRP A 129 -10.82 -5.61 4.23
C TRP A 129 -12.27 -6.09 4.12
N ALA A 130 -12.50 -7.39 4.05
CA ALA A 130 -13.86 -7.95 4.03
C ALA A 130 -14.67 -7.52 5.26
N PHE A 131 -14.02 -7.47 6.43
CA PHE A 131 -14.63 -6.96 7.65
C PHE A 131 -14.90 -5.45 7.57
N LEU A 132 -13.91 -4.62 7.23
CA LEU A 132 -14.05 -3.15 7.18
C LEU A 132 -15.09 -2.70 6.14
N ALA A 133 -15.05 -3.29 4.96
CA ALA A 133 -15.99 -2.94 3.89
C ALA A 133 -17.43 -3.39 4.20
N ALA A 134 -17.62 -4.38 5.07
CA ALA A 134 -18.95 -4.81 5.51
C ALA A 134 -19.59 -3.87 6.53
N ARG A 135 -18.82 -3.00 7.22
CA ARG A 135 -19.31 -2.14 8.30
C ARG A 135 -20.28 -1.07 7.79
N GLU A 136 -21.19 -0.65 8.64
CA GLU A 136 -22.16 0.43 8.34
C GLU A 136 -21.48 1.80 8.28
N ASN A 137 -20.58 2.02 9.19
CA ASN A 137 -19.90 3.30 9.40
C ASN A 137 -18.39 3.18 9.13
N GLY A 138 -17.75 4.34 9.04
CA GLY A 138 -16.34 4.46 8.73
C GLY A 138 -16.06 4.50 7.23
N ASN A 139 -15.07 5.29 6.87
CA ASN A 139 -14.59 5.42 5.49
C ASN A 139 -13.34 4.57 5.34
N ALA A 140 -13.48 3.35 4.84
CA ALA A 140 -12.37 2.43 4.70
C ALA A 140 -11.47 2.80 3.51
N LEU A 141 -10.17 2.89 3.73
CA LEU A 141 -9.15 3.10 2.70
C LEU A 141 -8.35 1.82 2.48
N PHE A 142 -8.21 1.42 1.22
CA PHE A 142 -7.38 0.31 0.80
C PHE A 142 -5.98 0.81 0.43
N PHE A 143 -4.95 0.24 1.05
CA PHE A 143 -3.56 0.51 0.69
C PHE A 143 -3.06 -0.58 -0.26
N ALA A 144 -2.63 -0.18 -1.45
CA ALA A 144 -1.98 -1.07 -2.39
C ALA A 144 -0.46 -1.02 -2.14
N ARG A 145 0.11 -2.11 -1.62
CA ARG A 145 1.55 -2.23 -1.40
C ARG A 145 2.33 -2.02 -2.70
N PRO A 146 3.62 -1.66 -2.65
CA PRO A 146 4.46 -1.61 -3.84
C PRO A 146 4.43 -2.95 -4.59
N TYR A 147 4.45 -2.91 -5.91
CA TYR A 147 4.46 -4.13 -6.74
C TYR A 147 5.71 -4.97 -6.45
N GLY A 148 5.51 -6.27 -6.24
CA GLY A 148 6.59 -7.20 -5.95
C GLY A 148 7.20 -7.06 -4.55
N SER A 149 6.54 -6.30 -3.65
CA SER A 149 6.96 -6.23 -2.24
C SER A 149 6.73 -7.54 -1.50
N SER A 150 7.57 -7.80 -0.52
CA SER A 150 7.47 -8.94 0.40
C SER A 150 7.90 -8.51 1.81
N ALA A 151 7.80 -9.40 2.79
CA ALA A 151 8.28 -9.14 4.14
C ALA A 151 9.79 -8.86 4.18
N ASP A 152 10.57 -9.47 3.28
CA ASP A 152 12.01 -9.30 3.20
C ASP A 152 12.43 -8.16 2.27
N ASN A 153 11.53 -7.68 1.42
CA ASN A 153 11.74 -6.56 0.51
C ASN A 153 10.46 -5.72 0.41
N MET A 154 10.24 -4.87 1.38
CA MET A 154 9.01 -4.08 1.49
C MET A 154 8.78 -3.09 0.35
N TRP A 155 9.84 -2.67 -0.34
CA TRP A 155 9.71 -1.71 -1.44
C TRP A 155 9.50 -2.37 -2.81
N GLY A 156 9.78 -3.67 -2.92
CA GLY A 156 9.76 -4.35 -4.20
C GLY A 156 10.77 -3.78 -5.20
N ALA A 157 10.76 -4.31 -6.41
CA ALA A 157 11.69 -3.88 -7.46
C ALA A 157 11.28 -2.57 -8.16
N MET A 158 10.06 -2.09 -7.94
CA MET A 158 9.45 -1.03 -8.74
C MET A 158 8.71 0.04 -7.95
N ASN A 159 9.19 0.38 -6.77
CA ASN A 159 8.59 1.43 -5.96
C ASN A 159 8.92 2.82 -6.54
N ARG A 160 8.14 3.28 -7.52
CA ARG A 160 8.30 4.58 -8.19
C ARG A 160 6.96 5.24 -8.45
N ILE A 161 6.95 6.57 -8.45
CA ILE A 161 5.76 7.34 -8.84
C ILE A 161 5.34 6.96 -10.26
N GLY A 162 4.05 6.67 -10.44
CA GLY A 162 3.46 6.26 -11.71
C GLY A 162 3.46 4.76 -11.98
N VAL A 163 4.12 3.96 -11.14
CA VAL A 163 4.03 2.50 -11.20
C VAL A 163 2.85 2.03 -10.34
N ALA A 164 2.08 1.08 -10.85
CA ALA A 164 0.98 0.49 -10.09
C ALA A 164 1.51 -0.30 -8.90
N GLY A 165 0.77 -0.27 -7.80
CA GLY A 165 1.00 -1.14 -6.65
C GLY A 165 0.59 -2.60 -6.91
N SER A 166 0.53 -3.39 -5.85
CA SER A 166 0.06 -4.77 -5.92
C SER A 166 -1.37 -4.87 -6.45
N TYR A 167 -1.72 -6.03 -6.99
CA TYR A 167 -3.07 -6.29 -7.55
C TYR A 167 -4.08 -6.78 -6.52
N LEU A 168 -3.75 -6.78 -5.24
CA LEU A 168 -4.62 -7.35 -4.21
C LEU A 168 -6.02 -6.72 -4.19
N TYR A 169 -6.14 -5.45 -4.60
CA TYR A 169 -7.45 -4.79 -4.74
C TYR A 169 -8.37 -5.44 -5.78
N LYS A 170 -7.85 -6.30 -6.67
CA LYS A 170 -8.61 -7.08 -7.65
C LYS A 170 -8.94 -8.49 -7.19
N ASP A 171 -8.43 -8.91 -6.03
CA ASP A 171 -8.78 -10.20 -5.46
C ASP A 171 -10.30 -10.34 -5.33
N ALA A 172 -10.83 -11.53 -5.60
CA ALA A 172 -12.26 -11.77 -5.60
C ALA A 172 -12.94 -11.39 -4.29
N THR A 173 -12.28 -11.65 -3.15
CA THR A 173 -12.79 -11.29 -1.83
C THR A 173 -12.84 -9.77 -1.64
N VAL A 174 -11.80 -9.05 -2.06
CA VAL A 174 -11.73 -7.58 -1.96
C VAL A 174 -12.79 -6.94 -2.85
N ALA A 175 -12.89 -7.39 -4.09
CA ALA A 175 -13.89 -6.91 -5.04
C ALA A 175 -15.32 -7.18 -4.54
N ALA A 176 -15.59 -8.40 -4.05
CA ALA A 176 -16.89 -8.78 -3.50
C ALA A 176 -17.27 -7.94 -2.27
N ALA A 177 -16.31 -7.65 -1.39
CA ALA A 177 -16.55 -6.81 -0.21
C ALA A 177 -16.92 -5.37 -0.60
N ASN A 178 -16.28 -4.79 -1.63
CA ASN A 178 -16.64 -3.47 -2.15
C ASN A 178 -18.03 -3.42 -2.75
N LEU A 179 -18.40 -4.45 -3.54
CA LEU A 179 -19.74 -4.57 -4.13
C LEU A 179 -20.81 -4.79 -3.07
N PHE A 180 -20.49 -5.59 -2.05
CA PHE A 180 -21.36 -5.79 -0.89
C PHE A 180 -21.65 -4.47 -0.18
N ASN A 181 -20.62 -3.68 0.14
CA ASN A 181 -20.78 -2.37 0.78
C ASN A 181 -21.78 -1.49 0.02
N LYS A 182 -21.62 -1.43 -1.31
CA LYS A 182 -22.55 -0.68 -2.19
C LYS A 182 -23.97 -1.22 -2.09
N ALA A 183 -24.14 -2.54 -2.17
CA ALA A 183 -25.46 -3.20 -2.19
C ALA A 183 -26.25 -3.01 -0.88
N VAL A 184 -25.53 -2.95 0.26
CA VAL A 184 -26.14 -2.82 1.61
C VAL A 184 -26.12 -1.40 2.16
N THR A 185 -25.84 -0.40 1.33
CA THR A 185 -25.82 1.01 1.76
C THR A 185 -27.16 1.38 2.41
N GLY A 186 -27.09 1.98 3.60
CA GLY A 186 -28.26 2.40 4.37
C GLY A 186 -28.88 1.30 5.25
N GLU A 187 -28.40 0.06 5.18
CA GLU A 187 -28.86 -1.01 6.07
C GLU A 187 -28.12 -0.94 7.42
N SER A 188 -28.86 -1.17 8.50
CA SER A 188 -28.30 -1.17 9.86
C SER A 188 -27.34 -2.36 10.08
N GLU A 189 -26.30 -2.12 10.88
CA GLU A 189 -25.31 -3.12 11.24
C GLU A 189 -25.71 -3.89 12.51
N LYS A 190 -25.43 -5.20 12.49
CA LYS A 190 -25.33 -6.01 13.70
C LYS A 190 -24.04 -6.82 13.67
N LEU A 191 -23.22 -6.63 14.69
CA LEU A 191 -21.93 -7.30 14.86
C LEU A 191 -22.04 -8.39 15.91
N SER A 192 -21.52 -9.60 15.62
CA SER A 192 -21.57 -10.71 16.57
C SER A 192 -20.45 -11.73 16.33
N ASN A 193 -20.22 -12.57 17.35
CA ASN A 193 -19.38 -13.76 17.24
C ASN A 193 -20.29 -14.99 17.32
N PRO A 194 -20.52 -15.73 16.23
CA PRO A 194 -21.29 -16.96 16.24
C PRO A 194 -20.75 -17.95 17.28
N ASP A 195 -21.66 -18.58 18.03
CA ASP A 195 -21.31 -19.57 19.07
C ASP A 195 -20.33 -19.05 20.16
N ASN A 196 -20.20 -17.74 20.31
CA ASN A 196 -19.20 -17.05 21.13
C ASN A 196 -17.73 -17.39 20.73
N ASP A 197 -17.52 -17.85 19.51
CA ASP A 197 -16.17 -18.08 18.99
C ASP A 197 -15.59 -16.75 18.45
N THR A 198 -14.70 -16.14 19.22
CA THR A 198 -14.08 -14.87 18.86
C THR A 198 -13.10 -14.96 17.66
N SER A 199 -12.79 -16.18 17.18
CA SER A 199 -12.04 -16.32 15.93
C SER A 199 -12.89 -16.09 14.68
N VAL A 200 -14.23 -16.09 14.84
CA VAL A 200 -15.20 -15.83 13.78
C VAL A 200 -16.01 -14.59 14.10
N ILE A 201 -15.98 -13.60 13.23
CA ILE A 201 -16.81 -12.39 13.35
C ILE A 201 -17.84 -12.33 12.22
N MET A 202 -19.04 -11.94 12.56
CA MET A 202 -20.17 -11.83 11.65
C MET A 202 -20.70 -10.38 11.63
N VAL A 203 -20.84 -9.85 10.43
CA VAL A 203 -21.43 -8.53 10.15
C VAL A 203 -22.72 -8.74 9.36
N GLU A 204 -23.86 -8.53 10.02
CA GLU A 204 -25.15 -8.50 9.34
C GLU A 204 -25.50 -7.07 8.94
N ARG A 205 -26.05 -6.88 7.75
CA ARG A 205 -26.51 -5.59 7.24
C ARG A 205 -28.02 -5.67 6.92
N GLY A 206 -28.82 -5.31 7.92
CA GLY A 206 -30.26 -5.53 7.85
C GLY A 206 -30.58 -6.97 7.51
N ASN A 207 -31.53 -7.18 6.60
CA ASN A 207 -31.86 -8.48 6.02
C ASN A 207 -31.30 -8.69 4.60
N LYS A 208 -30.43 -7.77 4.14
CA LYS A 208 -29.89 -7.78 2.76
C LYS A 208 -28.58 -8.51 2.62
N GLY A 209 -27.75 -8.49 3.64
CA GLY A 209 -26.42 -9.04 3.48
C GLY A 209 -25.77 -9.50 4.78
N LEU A 210 -24.80 -10.37 4.60
CA LEU A 210 -24.04 -11.01 5.68
C LEU A 210 -22.59 -11.20 5.24
N VAL A 211 -21.65 -10.77 6.05
CA VAL A 211 -20.24 -11.11 5.93
C VAL A 211 -19.81 -11.88 7.16
N VAL A 212 -19.14 -13.02 6.96
CA VAL A 212 -18.55 -13.82 8.03
C VAL A 212 -17.06 -13.97 7.76
N VAL A 213 -16.22 -13.61 8.72
CA VAL A 213 -14.77 -13.71 8.62
C VAL A 213 -14.27 -14.74 9.62
N ASN A 214 -13.60 -15.77 9.13
CA ASN A 214 -12.87 -16.74 9.95
C ASN A 214 -11.37 -16.39 9.96
N SER A 215 -10.88 -15.90 11.09
CA SER A 215 -9.47 -15.55 11.27
C SER A 215 -8.61 -16.71 11.80
N ASP A 216 -9.21 -17.86 12.13
CA ASP A 216 -8.51 -19.07 12.59
C ASP A 216 -7.83 -19.81 11.43
N SER A 217 -6.79 -20.55 11.73
CA SER A 217 -6.09 -21.45 10.80
C SER A 217 -6.81 -22.78 10.56
N SER A 218 -7.98 -22.97 11.15
CA SER A 218 -8.85 -24.15 10.98
C SER A 218 -10.23 -23.76 10.47
N ASP A 219 -10.87 -24.69 9.76
CA ASP A 219 -12.25 -24.54 9.34
C ASP A 219 -13.19 -24.43 10.56
N LYS A 220 -14.19 -23.58 10.43
CA LYS A 220 -15.23 -23.38 11.47
C LYS A 220 -16.59 -23.81 10.95
N GLN A 221 -17.36 -24.45 11.83
CA GLN A 221 -18.77 -24.74 11.55
C GLN A 221 -19.62 -23.63 12.14
N ILE A 222 -20.58 -23.14 11.37
CA ILE A 222 -21.58 -22.19 11.87
C ILE A 222 -22.97 -22.84 11.85
N ASN A 223 -23.75 -22.55 12.89
CA ASN A 223 -25.17 -22.88 12.99
C ASN A 223 -25.83 -21.82 13.89
N CYS A 224 -26.07 -20.64 13.33
CA CYS A 224 -26.50 -19.50 14.10
C CYS A 224 -27.68 -18.76 13.45
N GLU A 225 -28.40 -17.99 14.26
CA GLU A 225 -29.49 -17.12 13.78
C GLU A 225 -28.92 -15.95 13.01
N VAL A 226 -29.59 -15.62 11.89
CA VAL A 226 -29.25 -14.47 11.03
C VAL A 226 -30.52 -13.73 10.59
N SER A 227 -30.35 -12.45 10.27
CA SER A 227 -31.43 -11.61 9.75
C SER A 227 -31.64 -11.81 8.24
N LEU A 228 -30.71 -12.45 7.54
CA LEU A 228 -30.80 -12.74 6.12
C LEU A 228 -31.99 -13.67 5.86
N ALA A 229 -32.78 -13.38 4.83
CA ALA A 229 -33.98 -14.16 4.51
C ALA A 229 -33.67 -15.63 4.19
N ASP A 230 -34.66 -16.51 4.39
CA ASP A 230 -34.51 -17.91 4.01
C ASP A 230 -34.24 -18.06 2.51
N GLY A 231 -33.29 -18.89 2.16
CA GLY A 231 -32.87 -19.09 0.76
C GLY A 231 -31.50 -19.72 0.62
N LYS A 232 -31.09 -19.85 -0.63
CA LYS A 232 -29.74 -20.27 -1.00
C LYS A 232 -28.94 -19.07 -1.48
N TYR A 233 -27.71 -18.95 -1.02
CA TYR A 233 -26.81 -17.84 -1.30
C TYR A 233 -25.46 -18.36 -1.77
N VAL A 234 -25.01 -17.88 -2.92
CA VAL A 234 -23.65 -18.15 -3.39
C VAL A 234 -22.69 -17.17 -2.69
N ASN A 235 -21.60 -17.69 -2.15
CA ASN A 235 -20.53 -16.87 -1.60
C ASN A 235 -19.89 -16.03 -2.70
N ARG A 236 -19.98 -14.71 -2.60
CA ARG A 236 -19.47 -13.77 -3.60
C ARG A 236 -17.94 -13.67 -3.59
N ALA A 237 -17.28 -14.13 -2.52
CA ALA A 237 -15.82 -14.16 -2.46
C ALA A 237 -15.19 -15.25 -3.35
N ASP A 238 -15.93 -16.32 -3.67
CA ASP A 238 -15.46 -17.42 -4.52
C ASP A 238 -16.37 -17.75 -5.70
N ASN A 239 -17.58 -17.18 -5.72
CA ASN A 239 -18.63 -17.39 -6.73
C ASN A 239 -19.01 -18.87 -6.98
N SER A 240 -18.80 -19.74 -5.97
CA SER A 240 -19.01 -21.19 -6.12
C SER A 240 -19.66 -21.84 -4.92
N THR A 241 -19.25 -21.49 -3.71
CA THR A 241 -19.76 -22.13 -2.49
C THR A 241 -21.16 -21.64 -2.15
N GLU A 242 -22.11 -22.55 -1.95
CA GLU A 242 -23.48 -22.24 -1.56
C GLU A 242 -23.67 -22.38 -0.06
N TYR A 243 -24.38 -21.41 0.52
CA TYR A 243 -24.87 -21.43 1.90
C TYR A 243 -26.39 -21.40 1.92
N THR A 244 -27.00 -22.07 2.89
CA THR A 244 -28.45 -22.08 3.03
C THR A 244 -28.84 -21.40 4.34
N VAL A 245 -29.83 -20.51 4.25
CA VAL A 245 -30.57 -19.98 5.38
C VAL A 245 -31.93 -20.66 5.38
N ASP A 246 -32.25 -21.34 6.49
CA ASP A 246 -33.53 -22.03 6.69
C ASP A 246 -34.06 -21.78 8.10
N GLY A 247 -35.30 -21.32 8.22
CA GLY A 247 -35.92 -20.92 9.47
C GLY A 247 -35.14 -19.81 10.21
N GLY A 248 -34.53 -18.88 9.46
CA GLY A 248 -33.74 -17.78 10.00
C GLY A 248 -32.37 -18.21 10.55
N LYS A 249 -31.87 -19.39 10.17
CA LYS A 249 -30.56 -19.88 10.57
C LYS A 249 -29.69 -20.18 9.38
N ILE A 250 -28.43 -19.78 9.47
CA ILE A 250 -27.38 -20.18 8.51
C ILE A 250 -26.61 -21.37 9.07
N THR A 251 -26.36 -22.36 8.19
CA THR A 251 -25.50 -23.51 8.49
C THR A 251 -24.47 -23.68 7.43
N GLY A 252 -23.26 -24.07 7.82
CA GLY A 252 -22.19 -24.36 6.86
C GLY A 252 -20.80 -24.35 7.46
N THR A 253 -19.83 -24.58 6.60
CA THR A 253 -18.40 -24.53 6.95
C THR A 253 -17.80 -23.24 6.42
N ILE A 254 -17.11 -22.50 7.28
CA ILE A 254 -16.28 -21.36 6.90
C ILE A 254 -14.85 -21.85 6.83
N PRO A 255 -14.23 -21.88 5.65
CA PRO A 255 -12.85 -22.35 5.54
C PRO A 255 -11.87 -21.54 6.41
N ALA A 256 -10.76 -22.16 6.76
CA ALA A 256 -9.68 -21.48 7.48
C ALA A 256 -9.23 -20.22 6.75
N ARG A 257 -8.96 -19.16 7.48
CA ARG A 257 -8.44 -17.89 6.94
C ARG A 257 -9.24 -17.38 5.73
N SER A 258 -10.57 -17.36 5.82
CA SER A 258 -11.44 -16.97 4.71
C SER A 258 -12.57 -16.03 5.13
N ALA A 259 -13.18 -15.39 4.14
CA ALA A 259 -14.40 -14.61 4.31
C ALA A 259 -15.53 -15.19 3.45
N ILE A 260 -16.74 -15.18 3.99
CA ILE A 260 -17.97 -15.47 3.29
C ILE A 260 -18.73 -14.17 3.12
N ILE A 261 -19.17 -13.88 1.89
CA ILE A 261 -19.91 -12.66 1.56
C ILE A 261 -21.20 -13.08 0.87
N LEU A 262 -22.30 -12.91 1.57
CA LEU A 262 -23.65 -13.28 1.07
C LEU A 262 -24.50 -12.02 0.95
N CYS A 263 -25.18 -11.89 -0.17
CA CYS A 263 -26.07 -10.77 -0.42
C CYS A 263 -27.28 -11.24 -1.21
N ASN A 264 -28.45 -10.72 -0.89
CA ASN A 264 -29.68 -10.99 -1.65
C ASN A 264 -29.80 -10.07 -2.87
N ASP A 265 -30.67 -9.08 -2.82
CA ASP A 265 -30.90 -8.17 -3.94
C ASP A 265 -29.94 -6.97 -3.92
N GLY A 266 -29.71 -6.40 -5.12
CA GLY A 266 -28.91 -5.18 -5.28
C GLY A 266 -27.40 -5.40 -5.40
N TYR A 267 -26.93 -6.65 -5.35
CA TYR A 267 -25.54 -6.98 -5.65
C TYR A 267 -25.35 -7.02 -7.17
N GLU A 268 -24.76 -5.96 -7.69
CA GLU A 268 -24.42 -5.86 -9.11
C GLU A 268 -23.00 -6.36 -9.33
N GLU A 269 -22.84 -7.50 -10.00
CA GLU A 269 -21.53 -7.94 -10.44
C GLU A 269 -21.03 -7.02 -11.55
N TYR A 270 -19.90 -6.37 -11.33
CA TYR A 270 -19.11 -5.89 -12.45
C TYR A 270 -18.53 -7.13 -13.11
N GLY A 271 -18.98 -7.54 -14.26
CA GLY A 271 -18.46 -8.75 -14.93
C GLY A 271 -16.93 -8.90 -14.76
N THR A 272 -16.39 -10.03 -15.10
CA THR A 272 -14.95 -10.32 -14.89
C THR A 272 -14.12 -9.17 -15.45
N LEU A 273 -13.36 -8.50 -14.61
CA LEU A 273 -12.50 -7.41 -15.04
C LEU A 273 -11.37 -7.97 -15.91
N PRO A 274 -11.06 -7.32 -17.02
CA PRO A 274 -9.89 -7.70 -17.80
C PRO A 274 -8.61 -7.46 -16.98
N GLU A 275 -7.63 -8.33 -17.14
CA GLU A 275 -6.36 -8.22 -16.46
C GLU A 275 -5.21 -8.07 -17.45
N VAL A 276 -4.25 -7.24 -17.11
CA VAL A 276 -2.97 -7.11 -17.82
C VAL A 276 -1.84 -6.97 -16.82
N LYS A 277 -0.75 -7.66 -17.06
CA LYS A 277 0.49 -7.54 -16.29
C LYS A 277 1.69 -7.97 -17.13
N ILE A 278 2.89 -7.75 -16.63
CA ILE A 278 4.09 -8.45 -17.10
C ILE A 278 4.18 -9.80 -16.38
N GLU A 279 4.93 -10.74 -16.94
CA GLU A 279 5.15 -12.04 -16.30
C GLU A 279 5.78 -11.87 -14.92
N ASP A 280 5.25 -12.60 -13.93
CA ASP A 280 5.70 -12.52 -12.54
C ASP A 280 7.20 -12.84 -12.44
N GLY A 281 7.90 -12.12 -11.57
CA GLY A 281 9.36 -12.23 -11.43
C GLY A 281 10.18 -11.47 -12.49
N THR A 282 9.53 -10.77 -13.43
CA THR A 282 10.23 -9.89 -14.38
C THR A 282 10.82 -8.70 -13.65
N SER A 283 12.15 -8.54 -13.69
CA SER A 283 12.82 -7.34 -13.19
C SER A 283 12.53 -6.14 -14.09
N CYS A 284 12.23 -5.00 -13.50
CA CYS A 284 12.18 -3.72 -14.21
C CYS A 284 13.51 -2.95 -14.16
N ILE A 285 14.56 -3.57 -13.63
CA ILE A 285 15.93 -3.09 -13.73
C ILE A 285 16.67 -4.05 -14.66
N PHE A 286 17.39 -3.52 -15.64
CA PHE A 286 18.19 -4.30 -16.57
C PHE A 286 19.52 -3.62 -16.85
N TYR A 287 20.52 -4.41 -17.25
CA TYR A 287 21.91 -3.98 -17.42
C TYR A 287 22.40 -4.12 -18.86
N GLU A 288 21.72 -4.93 -19.66
CA GLU A 288 21.99 -5.11 -21.08
C GLU A 288 21.33 -3.97 -21.89
N ASP A 289 21.68 -3.84 -23.15
CA ASP A 289 21.09 -2.81 -24.04
C ASP A 289 19.56 -2.87 -24.14
N SER A 290 18.97 -4.02 -23.84
CA SER A 290 17.53 -4.24 -23.86
C SER A 290 17.13 -5.41 -22.95
N ILE A 291 15.85 -5.45 -22.58
CA ILE A 291 15.25 -6.56 -21.83
C ILE A 291 14.06 -7.12 -22.62
N GLN A 292 13.91 -8.44 -22.62
CA GLN A 292 12.72 -9.12 -23.14
C GLN A 292 11.67 -9.24 -22.03
N VAL A 293 10.46 -8.79 -22.30
CA VAL A 293 9.35 -8.80 -21.34
C VAL A 293 8.19 -9.58 -21.92
N THR A 294 7.71 -10.58 -21.18
CA THR A 294 6.49 -11.33 -21.54
C THR A 294 5.27 -10.57 -21.02
N LEU A 295 4.33 -10.30 -21.90
CA LEU A 295 3.07 -9.65 -21.58
C LEU A 295 2.01 -10.69 -21.25
N LYS A 296 1.21 -10.43 -20.23
CA LYS A 296 0.08 -11.28 -19.82
C LYS A 296 -1.21 -10.51 -19.94
N ALA A 297 -2.24 -11.19 -20.45
CA ALA A 297 -3.60 -10.70 -20.46
C ALA A 297 -4.58 -11.85 -20.21
N SER A 298 -5.61 -11.61 -19.39
CA SER A 298 -6.68 -12.55 -19.14
C SER A 298 -8.02 -11.83 -19.07
N ASN A 299 -9.12 -12.56 -19.30
CA ASN A 299 -10.47 -12.03 -19.24
C ASN A 299 -10.68 -10.77 -20.13
N ALA A 300 -9.99 -10.69 -21.25
CA ALA A 300 -9.99 -9.49 -22.11
C ALA A 300 -10.43 -9.83 -23.55
N ASP A 301 -11.30 -9.00 -24.12
CA ASP A 301 -11.67 -9.07 -25.54
C ASP A 301 -10.52 -8.49 -26.40
N SER A 302 -9.75 -7.59 -25.83
CA SER A 302 -8.59 -7.00 -26.49
C SER A 302 -7.55 -6.53 -25.46
N ALA A 303 -6.27 -6.67 -25.84
CA ALA A 303 -5.15 -6.12 -25.08
C ALA A 303 -4.19 -5.35 -26.00
N ALA A 304 -3.62 -4.28 -25.49
CA ALA A 304 -2.66 -3.45 -26.19
C ALA A 304 -1.57 -2.93 -25.24
N TYR A 305 -0.41 -2.64 -25.79
CA TYR A 305 0.67 -1.96 -25.08
C TYR A 305 1.13 -0.70 -25.79
N SER A 306 1.70 0.24 -25.04
CA SER A 306 2.47 1.35 -25.61
C SER A 306 3.76 1.53 -24.84
N LEU A 307 4.82 1.95 -25.55
CA LEU A 307 6.12 2.28 -24.99
C LEU A 307 6.34 3.80 -25.05
N ASN A 308 6.78 4.39 -23.95
CA ASN A 308 7.14 5.81 -23.83
C ASN A 308 6.08 6.78 -24.38
N GLY A 309 4.80 6.46 -24.17
CA GLY A 309 3.67 7.26 -24.65
C GLY A 309 3.44 7.20 -26.17
N GLY A 310 4.09 6.25 -26.86
CA GLY A 310 3.85 6.01 -28.27
C GLY A 310 2.48 5.40 -28.59
N ALA A 311 2.27 5.06 -29.86
CA ALA A 311 1.01 4.44 -30.31
C ALA A 311 0.79 3.07 -29.63
N GLU A 312 -0.49 2.75 -29.37
CA GLU A 312 -0.87 1.44 -28.85
C GLU A 312 -0.67 0.36 -29.93
N THR A 313 -0.08 -0.77 -29.54
CA THR A 313 0.11 -1.97 -30.33
C THR A 313 -0.65 -3.11 -29.68
N ALA A 314 -1.50 -3.81 -30.44
CA ALA A 314 -2.23 -4.96 -29.94
C ALA A 314 -1.27 -6.12 -29.62
N TYR A 315 -1.62 -6.91 -28.59
CA TYR A 315 -0.88 -8.13 -28.24
C TYR A 315 -1.83 -9.22 -27.73
N THR A 316 -1.34 -10.44 -27.67
CA THR A 316 -2.00 -11.61 -27.09
C THR A 316 -1.25 -12.11 -25.86
N ASP A 317 -1.95 -12.86 -24.99
CA ASP A 317 -1.31 -13.42 -23.80
C ASP A 317 -0.08 -14.24 -24.14
N GLY A 318 1.03 -13.96 -23.47
CA GLY A 318 2.33 -14.61 -23.68
C GLY A 318 3.23 -13.97 -24.74
N ASP A 319 2.78 -12.94 -25.45
CA ASP A 319 3.63 -12.20 -26.39
C ASP A 319 4.82 -11.57 -25.67
N LYS A 320 5.95 -11.54 -26.39
CA LYS A 320 7.20 -10.97 -25.89
C LYS A 320 7.54 -9.69 -26.63
N ILE A 321 7.94 -8.68 -25.89
CA ILE A 321 8.40 -7.42 -26.43
C ILE A 321 9.83 -7.12 -25.97
N GLU A 322 10.59 -6.41 -26.79
CA GLU A 322 11.88 -5.87 -26.41
C GLU A 322 11.69 -4.44 -25.88
N ILE A 323 12.27 -4.17 -24.71
CA ILE A 323 12.28 -2.84 -24.11
C ILE A 323 13.70 -2.31 -24.08
N LYS A 324 13.88 -1.09 -24.59
CA LYS A 324 15.13 -0.31 -24.55
C LYS A 324 14.89 0.97 -23.79
N ALA A 325 15.83 1.35 -22.94
CA ALA A 325 15.78 2.62 -22.23
C ALA A 325 15.96 3.81 -23.18
N GLY A 326 15.33 4.91 -22.86
CA GLY A 326 15.56 6.20 -23.51
C GLY A 326 16.86 6.87 -23.03
N SER A 327 17.05 8.12 -23.42
CA SER A 327 18.24 8.92 -23.05
C SER A 327 18.32 9.22 -21.55
N ASP A 328 17.25 9.07 -20.82
CA ASP A 328 17.14 9.22 -19.36
C ASP A 328 17.32 7.88 -18.62
N ASN A 329 17.80 6.85 -19.33
CA ASN A 329 17.93 5.49 -18.82
C ASN A 329 16.63 4.82 -18.37
N THR A 330 15.47 5.33 -18.79
CA THR A 330 14.17 4.74 -18.46
C THR A 330 13.36 4.38 -19.70
N ALA A 331 12.42 3.46 -19.54
CA ALA A 331 11.37 3.17 -20.52
C ALA A 331 10.05 2.92 -19.77
N THR A 332 8.98 3.54 -20.23
CA THR A 332 7.63 3.35 -19.67
C THR A 332 6.84 2.40 -20.56
N LEU A 333 6.40 1.29 -20.00
CA LEU A 333 5.48 0.34 -20.63
C LEU A 333 4.08 0.56 -20.03
N ARG A 334 3.11 0.87 -20.87
CA ARG A 334 1.70 0.93 -20.48
C ARG A 334 0.96 -0.21 -21.15
N LEU A 335 0.27 -1.02 -20.35
CA LEU A 335 -0.61 -2.10 -20.80
C LEU A 335 -2.07 -1.68 -20.63
N THR A 336 -2.91 -2.04 -21.59
CA THR A 336 -4.35 -1.78 -21.55
C THR A 336 -5.09 -3.05 -21.95
N ALA A 337 -6.11 -3.45 -21.19
CA ALA A 337 -7.05 -4.50 -21.60
C ALA A 337 -8.48 -4.01 -21.49
N LYS A 338 -9.34 -4.52 -22.35
CA LYS A 338 -10.78 -4.19 -22.38
C LYS A 338 -11.59 -5.46 -22.46
N SER A 339 -12.75 -5.48 -21.76
CA SER A 339 -13.78 -6.48 -21.90
C SER A 339 -15.16 -5.81 -21.75
N GLY A 340 -15.93 -5.76 -22.82
CA GLY A 340 -17.16 -4.95 -22.88
C GLY A 340 -16.87 -3.48 -22.55
N ASN A 341 -17.51 -2.97 -21.49
CA ASN A 341 -17.30 -1.60 -20.99
C ASN A 341 -16.18 -1.50 -19.95
N ASN A 342 -15.61 -2.61 -19.53
CA ASN A 342 -14.57 -2.64 -18.50
C ASN A 342 -13.19 -2.45 -19.13
N GLN A 343 -12.34 -1.70 -18.45
CA GLN A 343 -10.95 -1.47 -18.87
C GLN A 343 -10.02 -1.57 -17.66
N THR A 344 -8.89 -2.21 -17.88
CA THR A 344 -7.76 -2.21 -16.94
C THR A 344 -6.53 -1.62 -17.60
N VAL A 345 -5.82 -0.76 -16.89
CA VAL A 345 -4.58 -0.14 -17.34
C VAL A 345 -3.51 -0.37 -16.31
N MET A 346 -2.31 -0.80 -16.76
CA MET A 346 -1.14 -0.97 -15.92
C MET A 346 0.04 -0.24 -16.54
N THR A 347 0.88 0.35 -15.68
CA THR A 347 2.08 1.07 -16.13
C THR A 347 3.29 0.55 -15.36
N TYR A 348 4.37 0.28 -16.08
CA TYR A 348 5.66 -0.17 -15.56
C TYR A 348 6.75 0.77 -16.05
N VAL A 349 7.71 1.07 -15.18
CA VAL A 349 8.89 1.85 -15.56
C VAL A 349 10.11 0.95 -15.47
N PHE A 350 10.73 0.70 -16.60
CA PHE A 350 11.97 -0.04 -16.70
C PHE A 350 13.15 0.93 -16.59
N THR A 351 14.22 0.51 -15.90
CA THR A 351 15.42 1.34 -15.73
C THR A 351 16.63 0.54 -16.18
N HIS A 352 17.35 1.11 -17.13
CA HIS A 352 18.67 0.62 -17.49
C HIS A 352 19.70 1.14 -16.50
N LYS A 353 20.52 0.25 -15.96
CA LYS A 353 21.67 0.57 -15.13
C LYS A 353 22.93 0.05 -15.79
N THR A 354 24.01 0.80 -15.70
CA THR A 354 25.33 0.36 -16.18
C THR A 354 25.97 -0.53 -15.12
N THR A 355 26.61 -1.59 -15.56
CA THR A 355 27.46 -2.42 -14.69
C THR A 355 28.75 -1.65 -14.38
N ASN A 356 29.10 -1.55 -13.11
CA ASN A 356 30.37 -0.97 -12.71
C ASN A 356 31.42 -2.08 -12.65
N SER A 357 32.40 -1.99 -13.52
CA SER A 357 33.48 -2.98 -13.57
C SER A 357 34.55 -2.69 -12.52
N SER A 358 35.28 -3.73 -12.13
CA SER A 358 36.51 -3.62 -11.33
C SER A 358 37.49 -2.65 -11.98
N GLY A 359 38.16 -1.83 -11.16
CA GLY A 359 39.00 -0.74 -11.63
C GLY A 359 38.29 0.61 -11.86
N THR A 360 36.97 0.68 -11.74
CA THR A 360 36.25 1.96 -11.72
C THR A 360 36.79 2.82 -10.58
N LYS A 361 37.29 4.00 -10.87
CA LYS A 361 37.84 4.94 -9.88
C LYS A 361 36.89 6.09 -9.64
N ILE A 362 36.66 6.40 -8.38
CA ILE A 362 35.83 7.51 -7.93
C ILE A 362 36.60 8.42 -6.99
N TYR A 363 36.15 9.67 -6.89
CA TYR A 363 36.79 10.67 -6.05
C TYR A 363 35.77 11.33 -5.13
N PHE A 364 36.21 11.68 -3.92
CA PHE A 364 35.41 12.47 -2.99
C PHE A 364 36.23 13.65 -2.47
N GLN A 365 35.64 14.85 -2.55
CA GLN A 365 36.21 16.05 -1.93
C GLN A 365 35.59 16.20 -0.54
N LYS A 366 36.34 15.84 0.49
CA LYS A 366 35.83 15.96 1.84
C LYS A 366 35.66 17.41 2.28
N PRO A 367 34.61 17.73 3.06
CA PRO A 367 34.48 18.99 3.75
C PRO A 367 35.65 19.24 4.71
N ALA A 368 36.00 20.49 4.95
CA ALA A 368 37.09 20.85 5.84
C ALA A 368 36.90 20.38 7.28
N ALA A 369 35.66 20.25 7.72
CA ALA A 369 35.28 19.80 9.06
C ALA A 369 35.45 18.28 9.30
N TRP A 370 35.56 17.47 8.24
CA TRP A 370 35.71 16.03 8.35
C TRP A 370 37.10 15.62 8.80
N ALA A 371 37.19 14.46 9.46
CA ALA A 371 38.48 13.84 9.80
C ALA A 371 39.35 13.56 8.59
N ASN A 372 40.65 13.29 8.81
CA ASN A 372 41.58 12.99 7.71
C ASN A 372 41.51 11.53 7.20
N THR A 373 40.71 10.68 7.83
CA THR A 373 40.42 9.34 7.32
C THR A 373 39.02 9.36 6.72
N VAL A 374 38.92 9.12 5.42
CA VAL A 374 37.65 9.01 4.70
C VAL A 374 37.49 7.59 4.19
N ASN A 375 36.32 7.02 4.36
CA ASN A 375 35.97 5.69 3.91
C ASN A 375 34.93 5.76 2.79
N ALA A 376 35.00 4.79 1.88
CA ALA A 376 33.95 4.49 0.90
C ALA A 376 33.25 3.20 1.32
N TYR A 377 31.98 3.32 1.72
CA TYR A 377 31.10 2.18 1.89
C TYR A 377 30.36 1.97 0.58
N VAL A 378 30.71 0.91 -0.12
CA VAL A 378 30.11 0.55 -1.42
C VAL A 378 29.21 -0.64 -1.23
N TYR A 379 27.99 -0.54 -1.72
CA TYR A 379 27.00 -1.60 -1.61
C TYR A 379 26.17 -1.73 -2.90
N ASP A 380 25.58 -2.91 -3.10
CA ASP A 380 24.71 -3.24 -4.24
C ASP A 380 23.52 -4.03 -3.71
N GLU A 381 22.36 -3.43 -3.80
CA GLU A 381 21.05 -4.00 -3.42
C GLU A 381 20.19 -4.37 -4.63
N SER A 382 20.81 -4.55 -5.80
CA SER A 382 20.10 -4.93 -7.03
C SER A 382 19.62 -6.39 -7.04
N SER A 383 20.03 -7.18 -6.08
CA SER A 383 19.63 -8.57 -5.88
C SER A 383 19.02 -8.76 -4.49
N SER A 384 18.42 -9.93 -4.24
CA SER A 384 17.84 -10.28 -2.94
C SER A 384 18.85 -10.34 -1.78
N GLU A 385 20.13 -10.44 -2.11
CA GLU A 385 21.23 -10.39 -1.14
C GLU A 385 22.03 -9.11 -1.37
N VAL A 386 22.08 -8.25 -0.35
CA VAL A 386 22.87 -7.02 -0.39
C VAL A 386 24.34 -7.38 -0.34
N LYS A 387 25.11 -6.89 -1.32
CA LYS A 387 26.56 -7.04 -1.37
C LYS A 387 27.20 -5.76 -0.85
N GLU A 388 28.28 -5.92 -0.11
CA GLU A 388 29.04 -4.81 0.47
C GLU A 388 30.53 -4.99 0.17
N ASN A 389 31.28 -3.88 0.00
CA ASN A 389 32.73 -3.94 -0.13
C ASN A 389 33.43 -4.31 1.18
N ALA A 390 32.86 -3.89 2.30
CA ALA A 390 33.22 -4.24 3.67
C ALA A 390 32.07 -3.83 4.61
N ALA A 391 32.07 -4.37 5.85
CA ALA A 391 31.18 -3.88 6.87
C ALA A 391 31.40 -2.37 7.10
N TRP A 392 30.29 -1.67 7.52
CA TRP A 392 30.40 -0.25 7.87
C TRP A 392 31.58 0.03 8.83
N PRO A 393 32.41 1.06 8.59
CA PRO A 393 32.24 2.21 7.71
C PRO A 393 32.75 1.99 6.26
N GLY A 394 33.05 0.79 5.82
CA GLY A 394 33.57 0.51 4.50
C GLY A 394 35.09 0.50 4.45
N VAL A 395 35.67 0.76 3.29
CA VAL A 395 37.12 0.71 3.01
C VAL A 395 37.69 2.13 3.02
N ALA A 396 38.85 2.30 3.67
CA ALA A 396 39.55 3.58 3.69
C ALA A 396 39.98 4.00 2.28
N MET A 397 39.70 5.24 1.95
CA MET A 397 40.07 5.84 0.65
C MET A 397 41.53 6.30 0.65
N THR A 398 42.12 6.37 -0.53
CA THR A 398 43.47 6.93 -0.72
C THR A 398 43.43 8.45 -0.70
N ASP A 399 44.26 9.08 0.13
CA ASP A 399 44.42 10.54 0.16
C ASP A 399 45.24 11.00 -1.06
N GLU A 400 44.64 11.78 -1.93
CA GLU A 400 45.26 12.40 -3.10
C GLU A 400 45.79 13.81 -2.82
N GLY A 401 45.61 14.28 -1.59
CA GLY A 401 45.99 15.63 -1.13
C GLY A 401 44.89 16.66 -1.31
N ASN A 402 45.04 17.80 -0.61
CA ASN A 402 44.08 18.92 -0.63
C ASN A 402 42.64 18.55 -0.30
N GLY A 403 42.43 17.52 0.53
CA GLY A 403 41.11 17.01 0.92
C GLY A 403 40.40 16.19 -0.17
N LEU A 404 41.10 15.84 -1.24
CA LEU A 404 40.60 14.94 -2.28
C LEU A 404 41.00 13.49 -1.93
N TYR A 405 40.04 12.59 -1.96
CA TYR A 405 40.23 11.17 -1.71
C TYR A 405 39.76 10.36 -2.91
N SER A 406 40.37 9.19 -3.14
CA SER A 406 39.97 8.29 -4.20
C SER A 406 39.75 6.86 -3.71
N TYR A 407 38.87 6.16 -4.38
CA TYR A 407 38.60 4.73 -4.18
C TYR A 407 38.51 4.04 -5.55
N VAL A 408 39.04 2.84 -5.64
CA VAL A 408 38.97 1.99 -6.83
C VAL A 408 38.14 0.76 -6.48
N LEU A 409 37.12 0.48 -7.26
CA LEU A 409 36.31 -0.73 -7.09
C LEU A 409 37.14 -1.97 -7.35
N GLU A 410 37.13 -2.92 -6.44
CA GLU A 410 37.89 -4.17 -6.56
C GLU A 410 37.10 -5.26 -7.31
N ASN A 411 35.76 -5.19 -7.27
CA ASN A 411 34.87 -6.17 -7.87
C ASN A 411 33.94 -5.55 -8.90
N ASP A 412 33.37 -6.37 -9.76
CA ASP A 412 32.28 -5.97 -10.64
C ASP A 412 30.95 -5.90 -9.85
N TRP A 413 30.25 -4.81 -10.03
CA TRP A 413 29.00 -4.49 -9.35
C TRP A 413 27.90 -4.20 -10.36
N ASN A 414 26.70 -4.75 -10.15
CA ASN A 414 25.60 -4.50 -11.07
C ASN A 414 25.03 -3.08 -10.93
N ALA A 415 24.88 -2.60 -9.69
CA ALA A 415 24.33 -1.28 -9.39
C ALA A 415 24.95 -0.71 -8.11
N ALA A 416 26.28 -0.53 -8.13
CA ALA A 416 27.00 -0.03 -6.97
C ALA A 416 26.55 1.37 -6.58
N LEU A 417 26.29 1.54 -5.28
CA LEU A 417 26.08 2.80 -4.62
C LEU A 417 27.22 3.06 -3.65
N VAL A 418 27.55 4.30 -3.38
CA VAL A 418 28.60 4.67 -2.43
C VAL A 418 28.15 5.71 -1.43
N ILE A 419 28.49 5.47 -0.17
CA ILE A 419 28.41 6.45 0.92
C ILE A 419 29.82 6.76 1.37
N PHE A 420 30.18 8.04 1.39
CA PHE A 420 31.44 8.50 1.94
C PHE A 420 31.25 8.85 3.42
N ASN A 421 32.23 8.52 4.26
CA ASN A 421 32.13 8.83 5.67
C ASN A 421 33.51 8.94 6.32
N ASP A 422 33.58 9.63 7.48
CA ASP A 422 34.77 9.72 8.31
C ASP A 422 34.62 8.99 9.67
N GLY A 423 33.54 8.18 9.77
CA GLY A 423 33.14 7.49 11.01
C GLY A 423 32.18 8.29 11.91
N SER A 424 32.11 9.61 11.73
CA SER A 424 31.21 10.50 12.50
C SER A 424 30.24 11.26 11.58
N ASN A 425 30.70 11.62 10.41
CA ASN A 425 29.93 12.29 9.36
C ASN A 425 29.80 11.39 8.15
N GLN A 426 28.75 11.57 7.36
CA GLN A 426 28.54 10.83 6.10
C GLN A 426 27.92 11.72 5.02
N CYS A 427 28.18 11.35 3.78
CA CYS A 427 27.61 11.95 2.56
C CYS A 427 27.32 10.84 1.53
N PRO A 428 26.05 10.68 1.05
CA PRO A 428 24.87 11.47 1.41
C PRO A 428 24.49 11.39 2.89
N GLY A 429 23.56 12.24 3.33
CA GLY A 429 23.08 12.31 4.70
C GLY A 429 22.46 11.00 5.20
N MET A 430 22.26 10.91 6.50
CA MET A 430 21.60 9.73 7.10
C MET A 430 20.21 9.53 6.50
N MET A 431 19.85 8.30 6.19
CA MET A 431 18.59 7.87 5.54
C MET A 431 18.47 8.26 4.05
N GLU A 432 19.50 8.82 3.45
CA GLU A 432 19.56 9.04 1.99
C GLU A 432 20.26 7.87 1.30
N PRO A 433 19.82 7.48 0.08
CA PRO A 433 20.50 6.45 -0.69
C PRO A 433 21.90 6.91 -1.09
N GLY A 434 22.86 5.98 -1.18
CA GLY A 434 24.20 6.27 -1.67
C GLY A 434 24.21 6.84 -3.08
N PHE A 435 25.27 7.54 -3.43
CA PHE A 435 25.47 8.04 -4.81
C PHE A 435 25.69 6.89 -5.80
N THR A 436 25.08 6.99 -6.96
CA THR A 436 25.42 6.10 -8.10
C THR A 436 26.89 6.30 -8.48
N ILE A 437 27.62 5.19 -8.62
CA ILE A 437 29.04 5.24 -8.98
C ILE A 437 29.19 5.48 -10.50
N GLU A 438 30.01 6.48 -10.84
CA GLU A 438 30.41 6.80 -12.21
C GLU A 438 31.95 6.90 -12.29
N ASN A 439 32.54 6.26 -13.30
CA ASN A 439 34.00 6.24 -13.43
C ASN A 439 34.58 7.66 -13.58
N ASN A 440 35.61 7.94 -12.81
CA ASN A 440 36.28 9.24 -12.71
C ASN A 440 35.42 10.41 -12.22
N LYS A 441 34.25 10.13 -11.65
CA LYS A 441 33.39 11.17 -11.06
C LYS A 441 33.95 11.63 -9.72
N LYS A 442 33.85 12.94 -9.51
CA LYS A 442 34.15 13.59 -8.24
C LYS A 442 32.83 13.97 -7.55
N TYR A 443 32.69 13.52 -6.32
CA TYR A 443 31.56 13.80 -5.43
C TYR A 443 31.95 14.84 -4.40
N THR A 444 30.97 15.62 -3.96
CA THR A 444 31.12 16.64 -2.92
C THR A 444 29.89 16.58 -2.03
N GLU A 445 30.03 16.98 -0.77
CA GLU A 445 28.90 17.37 0.06
C GLU A 445 28.38 18.72 -0.50
N GLU A 446 27.10 18.82 -0.84
CA GLU A 446 26.48 20.07 -1.32
C GLU A 446 26.24 21.06 -0.18
#